data_e86efe7d7a6232b1f36325d3d787df22
#
_entry.id   e86efe7d7a6232b1f36325d3d787df22
#
_cell.length_a   1.000
_cell.length_b   1.000
_cell.length_c   1.000
_cell.angle_alpha   90.00
_cell.angle_beta   90.00
_cell.angle_gamma   90.00
#
_symmetry.space_group_name_H-M   'P 1'
#
loop_
_entity.id
_entity.type
_entity.pdbx_description
1 polymer ?
#
loop_
_entity_poly.entity_id
_entity_poly.type
_entity_poly.pdbx_seq_one_letter_code
_entity_poly.pdbx_strand_id
1 'polypeptide(L)'
;MDSDGMCCLKKSLAENGKFYLASVALLLGIKYFYATADSDQLLWILAPTAWWIGILSGIPFEYVSPIGFINHSFQFILAPSCSGVRFMIICAAMLIFSFLHRMKTHWKRFLWLTGSLALSYLFTILVNGFRVLISIWLPLFLFKSGAFRTLNQWLTAENLHTMIGTIIYFTSLLALYATTEEKKKKTSD
;
A
#
# COMPACT_ATOMS: atom_id res chain seq x y z
N MET A 1 3.23 -35.08 9.02
CA MET A 1 3.92 -33.95 8.33
C MET A 1 4.70 -34.58 7.20
N ASP A 2 4.09 -34.58 5.99
CA ASP A 2 4.48 -35.48 4.90
C ASP A 2 5.82 -35.07 4.29
N SER A 3 6.72 -36.06 4.16
CA SER A 3 8.05 -35.95 3.53
C SER A 3 7.97 -35.44 2.09
N ASP A 4 6.87 -35.71 1.40
CA ASP A 4 6.59 -35.29 0.03
C ASP A 4 6.35 -33.77 -0.08
N GLY A 5 5.70 -33.17 0.88
CA GLY A 5 5.49 -31.71 0.95
C GLY A 5 6.80 -30.95 1.11
N MET A 6 7.70 -31.48 1.92
CA MET A 6 9.01 -30.86 2.19
C MET A 6 9.97 -30.99 0.99
N CYS A 7 9.89 -32.08 0.25
CA CYS A 7 10.67 -32.29 -0.98
C CYS A 7 10.20 -31.33 -2.10
N CYS A 8 8.90 -31.17 -2.26
CA CYS A 8 8.31 -30.25 -3.25
C CYS A 8 8.64 -28.78 -2.93
N LEU A 9 8.63 -28.40 -1.66
CA LEU A 9 9.02 -27.06 -1.19
C LEU A 9 10.51 -26.78 -1.47
N LYS A 10 11.41 -27.73 -1.16
CA LYS A 10 12.85 -27.59 -1.44
C LYS A 10 13.14 -27.44 -2.92
N LYS A 11 12.48 -28.23 -3.79
CA LYS A 11 12.64 -28.14 -5.23
C LYS A 11 12.14 -26.81 -5.78
N SER A 12 10.98 -26.35 -5.32
CA SER A 12 10.42 -25.04 -5.68
C SER A 12 11.29 -23.87 -5.21
N LEU A 13 11.87 -23.96 -4.02
CA LEU A 13 12.83 -22.95 -3.52
C LEU A 13 14.13 -22.93 -4.33
N ALA A 14 14.65 -24.07 -4.73
CA ALA A 14 15.87 -24.13 -5.53
C ALA A 14 15.68 -23.53 -6.93
N GLU A 15 14.55 -23.80 -7.58
CA GLU A 15 14.23 -23.29 -8.91
C GLU A 15 13.84 -21.81 -8.92
N ASN A 16 13.19 -21.33 -7.86
CA ASN A 16 12.69 -19.97 -7.74
C ASN A 16 13.58 -19.06 -6.87
N GLY A 17 14.60 -19.63 -6.21
CA GLY A 17 15.41 -18.93 -5.21
C GLY A 17 16.02 -17.62 -5.69
N LYS A 18 16.51 -17.59 -6.93
CA LYS A 18 17.07 -16.37 -7.54
C LYS A 18 16.04 -15.24 -7.66
N PHE A 19 14.80 -15.58 -8.03
CA PHE A 19 13.72 -14.58 -8.15
C PHE A 19 13.23 -14.10 -6.79
N TYR A 20 13.17 -14.98 -5.78
CA TYR A 20 12.85 -14.56 -4.41
C TYR A 20 13.93 -13.65 -3.84
N LEU A 21 15.20 -14.01 -4.03
CA LEU A 21 16.31 -13.17 -3.58
C LEU A 21 16.30 -11.80 -4.25
N ALA A 22 16.13 -11.77 -5.58
CA ALA A 22 15.99 -10.52 -6.33
C ALA A 22 14.78 -9.68 -5.85
N SER A 23 13.65 -10.33 -5.55
CA SER A 23 12.46 -9.65 -5.02
C SER A 23 12.70 -9.04 -3.64
N VAL A 24 13.35 -9.78 -2.74
CA VAL A 24 13.73 -9.28 -1.42
C VAL A 24 14.68 -8.11 -1.55
N ALA A 25 15.74 -8.24 -2.36
CA ALA A 25 16.70 -7.16 -2.59
C ALA A 25 16.03 -5.90 -3.15
N LEU A 26 15.10 -6.06 -4.10
CA LEU A 26 14.34 -4.95 -4.69
C LEU A 26 13.46 -4.25 -3.64
N LEU A 27 12.70 -5.01 -2.85
CA LEU A 27 11.81 -4.47 -1.82
C LEU A 27 12.61 -3.78 -0.71
N LEU A 28 13.76 -4.33 -0.32
CA LEU A 28 14.67 -3.69 0.63
C LEU A 28 15.29 -2.41 0.05
N GLY A 29 15.63 -2.40 -1.24
CA GLY A 29 16.09 -1.21 -1.94
C GLY A 29 15.06 -0.08 -1.94
N ILE A 30 13.79 -0.41 -2.26
CA ILE A 30 12.68 0.56 -2.20
C ILE A 30 12.48 1.05 -0.76
N LYS A 31 12.55 0.17 0.24
CA LYS A 31 12.43 0.55 1.65
C LYS A 31 13.56 1.49 2.08
N TYR A 32 14.79 1.19 1.68
CA TYR A 32 15.96 2.03 2.00
C TYR A 32 15.85 3.40 1.34
N PHE A 33 15.51 3.44 0.04
CA PHE A 33 15.25 4.68 -0.68
C PHE A 33 14.18 5.52 0.03
N TYR A 34 13.05 4.91 0.38
CA TYR A 34 11.96 5.60 1.09
C TYR A 34 12.40 6.15 2.45
N ALA A 35 13.29 5.46 3.17
CA ALA A 35 13.73 5.88 4.50
C ALA A 35 14.58 7.17 4.47
N THR A 36 15.20 7.48 3.33
CA THR A 36 16.06 8.63 3.12
C THR A 36 15.47 9.68 2.18
N ALA A 37 14.34 9.38 1.53
CA ALA A 37 13.74 10.22 0.50
C ALA A 37 12.95 11.40 1.07
N ASP A 38 13.16 12.57 0.50
CA ASP A 38 12.38 13.78 0.72
C ASP A 38 11.09 13.80 -0.11
N SER A 39 10.25 14.81 0.10
CA SER A 39 9.00 14.97 -0.64
C SER A 39 9.22 15.14 -2.15
N ASP A 40 10.31 15.79 -2.57
CA ASP A 40 10.68 15.98 -3.98
C ASP A 40 10.96 14.63 -4.66
N GLN A 41 11.66 13.74 -3.98
CA GLN A 41 11.98 12.40 -4.46
C GLN A 41 10.78 11.45 -4.46
N LEU A 42 9.76 11.74 -3.68
CA LEU A 42 8.52 10.95 -3.58
C LEU A 42 7.37 11.53 -4.41
N LEU A 43 7.62 12.56 -5.24
CA LEU A 43 6.61 13.15 -6.12
C LEU A 43 5.90 12.13 -7.01
N TRP A 44 6.60 11.08 -7.44
CA TRP A 44 6.04 10.02 -8.29
C TRP A 44 4.86 9.27 -7.64
N ILE A 45 4.73 9.30 -6.32
CA ILE A 45 3.60 8.69 -5.60
C ILE A 45 2.73 9.73 -4.89
N LEU A 46 3.31 10.83 -4.40
CA LEU A 46 2.56 11.89 -3.72
C LEU A 46 1.68 12.67 -4.69
N ALA A 47 2.19 13.03 -5.88
CA ALA A 47 1.44 13.80 -6.86
C ALA A 47 0.19 13.07 -7.38
N PRO A 48 0.26 11.80 -7.85
CA PRO A 48 -0.93 11.09 -8.26
C PRO A 48 -1.90 10.82 -7.10
N THR A 49 -1.40 10.66 -5.87
CA THR A 49 -2.26 10.53 -4.69
C THR A 49 -3.00 11.85 -4.40
N ALA A 50 -2.32 12.98 -4.40
CA ALA A 50 -2.92 14.30 -4.21
C ALA A 50 -3.95 14.62 -5.32
N TRP A 51 -3.62 14.30 -6.57
CA TRP A 51 -4.55 14.46 -7.70
C TRP A 51 -5.81 13.59 -7.53
N TRP A 52 -5.64 12.33 -7.15
CA TRP A 52 -6.76 11.42 -6.88
C TRP A 52 -7.68 11.92 -5.76
N ILE A 53 -7.09 12.40 -4.66
CA ILE A 53 -7.85 13.02 -3.56
C ILE A 53 -8.57 14.27 -4.05
N GLY A 54 -7.90 15.10 -4.84
CA GLY A 54 -8.48 16.32 -5.43
C GLY A 54 -9.73 16.04 -6.28
N ILE A 55 -9.69 14.99 -7.12
CA ILE A 55 -10.84 14.56 -7.92
C ILE A 55 -12.02 14.12 -7.05
N LEU A 56 -11.76 13.31 -6.03
CA LEU A 56 -12.81 12.72 -5.19
C LEU A 56 -13.47 13.74 -4.24
N SER A 57 -12.70 14.71 -3.77
CA SER A 57 -13.14 15.63 -2.72
C SER A 57 -13.35 17.07 -3.17
N GLY A 58 -12.86 17.43 -4.35
CA GLY A 58 -12.79 18.82 -4.79
C GLY A 58 -11.79 19.68 -3.99
N ILE A 59 -10.92 19.05 -3.18
CA ILE A 59 -9.95 19.74 -2.34
C ILE A 59 -8.68 20.03 -3.16
N PRO A 60 -8.33 21.31 -3.41
CA PRO A 60 -7.10 21.64 -4.11
C PRO A 60 -5.89 21.45 -3.19
N PHE A 61 -4.82 20.91 -3.74
CA PHE A 61 -3.53 20.79 -3.06
C PHE A 61 -2.48 21.61 -3.79
N GLU A 62 -1.67 22.33 -3.02
CA GLU A 62 -0.51 23.07 -3.52
C GLU A 62 0.77 22.35 -3.09
N TYR A 63 1.72 22.20 -4.00
CA TYR A 63 3.00 21.58 -3.69
C TYR A 63 3.98 22.61 -3.13
N VAL A 64 4.53 22.33 -1.94
CA VAL A 64 5.54 23.17 -1.29
C VAL A 64 6.76 22.32 -0.93
N SER A 65 7.86 22.50 -1.63
CA SER A 65 9.14 21.84 -1.33
C SER A 65 9.75 22.40 -0.03
N PRO A 66 10.34 21.59 0.82
CA PRO A 66 10.43 20.12 0.86
C PRO A 66 9.28 19.45 1.67
N ILE A 67 8.19 20.15 1.97
CA ILE A 67 7.15 19.74 2.92
C ILE A 67 6.23 18.69 2.28
N GLY A 68 5.80 18.90 1.02
CA GLY A 68 4.86 18.05 0.30
C GLY A 68 3.64 18.82 -0.21
N PHE A 69 2.49 18.17 -0.30
CA PHE A 69 1.25 18.80 -0.76
C PHE A 69 0.46 19.35 0.42
N ILE A 70 0.14 20.64 0.38
CA ILE A 70 -0.56 21.36 1.45
C ILE A 70 -1.95 21.76 0.98
N ASN A 71 -2.93 21.60 1.85
CA ASN A 71 -4.22 22.26 1.72
C ASN A 71 -4.41 23.24 2.88
N HIS A 72 -4.53 24.52 2.58
CA HIS A 72 -4.66 25.59 3.58
C HIS A 72 -6.05 25.61 4.22
N SER A 73 -7.12 25.23 3.50
CA SER A 73 -8.48 25.27 3.98
C SER A 73 -8.75 24.23 5.08
N PHE A 74 -8.17 23.06 4.97
CA PHE A 74 -8.30 21.96 5.94
C PHE A 74 -7.10 21.83 6.86
N GLN A 75 -6.09 22.68 6.70
CA GLN A 75 -4.81 22.62 7.44
C GLN A 75 -4.19 21.21 7.39
N PHE A 76 -4.27 20.57 6.23
CA PHE A 76 -3.79 19.20 6.02
C PHE A 76 -2.55 19.19 5.13
N ILE A 77 -1.56 18.39 5.54
CA ILE A 77 -0.29 18.23 4.83
C ILE A 77 -0.15 16.77 4.41
N LEU A 78 -0.05 16.53 3.10
CA LEU A 78 0.31 15.22 2.55
C LEU A 78 1.84 15.12 2.49
N ALA A 79 2.44 14.76 3.61
CA ALA A 79 3.87 14.59 3.81
C ALA A 79 4.39 13.24 3.27
N PRO A 80 5.71 13.03 3.16
CA PRO A 80 6.32 11.74 2.82
C PRO A 80 5.80 10.56 3.64
N SER A 81 5.54 10.76 4.93
CA SER A 81 4.94 9.75 5.83
C SER A 81 3.56 9.28 5.39
N CYS A 82 2.82 10.11 4.64
CA CYS A 82 1.49 9.82 4.10
C CYS A 82 1.51 9.27 2.67
N SER A 83 2.69 9.00 2.09
CA SER A 83 2.85 8.54 0.71
C SER A 83 2.28 7.14 0.42
N GLY A 84 2.12 6.31 1.45
CA GLY A 84 1.66 4.92 1.30
C GLY A 84 2.73 3.95 0.81
N VAL A 85 4.00 4.35 0.66
CA VAL A 85 5.08 3.47 0.16
C VAL A 85 5.24 2.21 1.03
N ARG A 86 5.06 2.31 2.34
CA ARG A 86 5.08 1.14 3.24
C ARG A 86 3.99 0.13 2.86
N PHE A 87 2.81 0.59 2.55
CA PHE A 87 1.71 -0.26 2.09
C PHE A 87 2.02 -0.87 0.72
N MET A 88 2.58 -0.09 -0.21
CA MET A 88 3.03 -0.58 -1.52
C MET A 88 4.01 -1.74 -1.39
N ILE A 89 5.01 -1.64 -0.51
CA ILE A 89 6.00 -2.69 -0.27
C ILE A 89 5.32 -3.95 0.26
N ILE A 90 4.41 -3.83 1.22
CA ILE A 90 3.68 -4.98 1.81
C ILE A 90 2.78 -5.63 0.75
N CYS A 91 2.07 -4.84 -0.03
CA CYS A 91 1.21 -5.30 -1.11
C CYS A 91 2.02 -6.06 -2.19
N ALA A 92 3.14 -5.48 -2.63
CA ALA A 92 4.05 -6.12 -3.59
C ALA A 92 4.63 -7.42 -3.02
N ALA A 93 5.08 -7.42 -1.77
CA ALA A 93 5.57 -8.61 -1.10
C ALA A 93 4.50 -9.72 -1.07
N MET A 94 3.28 -9.39 -0.65
CA MET A 94 2.15 -10.33 -0.62
C MET A 94 1.91 -10.95 -1.99
N LEU A 95 1.79 -10.14 -3.06
CA LEU A 95 1.55 -10.62 -4.42
C LEU A 95 2.70 -11.49 -4.95
N ILE A 96 3.95 -11.06 -4.73
CA ILE A 96 5.12 -11.79 -5.21
C ILE A 96 5.25 -13.13 -4.49
N PHE A 97 5.27 -13.13 -3.14
CA PHE A 97 5.51 -14.35 -2.37
C PHE A 97 4.36 -15.35 -2.45
N SER A 98 3.12 -14.89 -2.57
CA SER A 98 1.95 -15.78 -2.67
C SER A 98 1.83 -16.47 -4.03
N PHE A 99 2.28 -15.84 -5.12
CA PHE A 99 1.98 -16.34 -6.45
C PHE A 99 3.19 -16.65 -7.35
N LEU A 100 4.39 -16.19 -7.01
CA LEU A 100 5.60 -16.40 -7.82
C LEU A 100 5.92 -17.90 -8.02
N HIS A 101 5.73 -18.74 -6.99
CA HIS A 101 6.02 -20.18 -7.06
C HIS A 101 5.16 -20.93 -8.08
N ARG A 102 4.05 -20.33 -8.50
CA ARG A 102 3.10 -20.92 -9.47
C ARG A 102 3.50 -20.67 -10.92
N MET A 103 4.50 -19.81 -11.17
CA MET A 103 4.96 -19.47 -12.52
C MET A 103 6.01 -20.47 -13.00
N LYS A 104 5.70 -21.22 -14.07
CA LYS A 104 6.57 -22.30 -14.59
C LYS A 104 7.74 -21.79 -15.44
N THR A 105 7.62 -20.62 -16.10
CA THR A 105 8.60 -20.09 -17.05
C THR A 105 9.25 -18.83 -16.51
N HIS A 106 10.57 -18.62 -16.77
CA HIS A 106 11.31 -17.42 -16.35
C HIS A 106 10.66 -16.13 -16.85
N TRP A 107 10.18 -16.10 -18.09
CA TRP A 107 9.47 -14.94 -18.63
C TRP A 107 8.19 -14.61 -17.86
N LYS A 108 7.39 -15.63 -17.51
CA LYS A 108 6.18 -15.44 -16.71
C LYS A 108 6.50 -14.95 -15.29
N ARG A 109 7.62 -15.39 -14.68
CA ARG A 109 8.08 -14.91 -13.39
C ARG A 109 8.48 -13.45 -13.44
N PHE A 110 9.21 -13.04 -14.46
CA PHE A 110 9.60 -11.65 -14.66
C PHE A 110 8.37 -10.75 -14.88
N LEU A 111 7.47 -11.16 -15.77
CA LEU A 111 6.23 -10.44 -16.03
C LEU A 111 5.35 -10.34 -14.79
N TRP A 112 5.29 -11.41 -13.98
CA TRP A 112 4.57 -11.39 -12.71
C TRP A 112 5.20 -10.43 -11.69
N LEU A 113 6.51 -10.41 -11.57
CA LEU A 113 7.24 -9.49 -10.69
C LEU A 113 6.93 -8.03 -11.05
N THR A 114 7.09 -7.68 -12.33
CA THR A 114 6.83 -6.31 -12.81
C THR A 114 5.35 -5.95 -12.68
N GLY A 115 4.45 -6.86 -13.03
CA GLY A 115 3.01 -6.67 -12.90
C GLY A 115 2.57 -6.51 -11.44
N SER A 116 3.17 -7.26 -10.51
CA SER A 116 2.89 -7.13 -9.07
C SER A 116 3.33 -5.77 -8.53
N LEU A 117 4.47 -5.24 -8.98
CA LEU A 117 4.93 -3.90 -8.60
C LEU A 117 4.00 -2.82 -9.16
N ALA A 118 3.64 -2.90 -10.45
CA ALA A 118 2.72 -1.96 -11.07
C ALA A 118 1.34 -1.99 -10.42
N LEU A 119 0.80 -3.18 -10.15
CA LEU A 119 -0.48 -3.36 -9.47
C LEU A 119 -0.44 -2.80 -8.05
N SER A 120 0.64 -3.08 -7.30
CA SER A 120 0.83 -2.55 -5.94
C SER A 120 0.90 -1.03 -5.93
N TYR A 121 1.56 -0.44 -6.92
CA TYR A 121 1.65 1.02 -7.07
C TYR A 121 0.26 1.64 -7.30
N LEU A 122 -0.48 1.17 -8.31
CA LEU A 122 -1.82 1.67 -8.61
C LEU A 122 -2.78 1.46 -7.44
N PHE A 123 -2.75 0.28 -6.85
CA PHE A 123 -3.58 -0.05 -5.71
C PHE A 123 -3.27 0.83 -4.49
N THR A 124 -1.99 1.16 -4.29
CA THR A 124 -1.56 2.06 -3.22
C THR A 124 -2.12 3.47 -3.42
N ILE A 125 -2.06 4.03 -4.62
CA ILE A 125 -2.63 5.36 -4.90
C ILE A 125 -4.11 5.39 -4.54
N LEU A 126 -4.87 4.37 -4.97
CA LEU A 126 -6.30 4.28 -4.70
C LEU A 126 -6.60 4.17 -3.20
N VAL A 127 -6.01 3.17 -2.54
CA VAL A 127 -6.27 2.88 -1.11
C VAL A 127 -5.76 3.99 -0.21
N ASN A 128 -4.58 4.54 -0.49
CA ASN A 128 -4.01 5.62 0.29
C ASN A 128 -4.82 6.92 0.13
N GLY A 129 -5.32 7.21 -1.07
CA GLY A 129 -6.23 8.33 -1.28
C GLY A 129 -7.51 8.21 -0.44
N PHE A 130 -8.15 7.06 -0.43
CA PHE A 130 -9.31 6.80 0.45
C PHE A 130 -8.95 6.93 1.93
N ARG A 131 -7.80 6.38 2.35
CA ARG A 131 -7.31 6.54 3.72
C ARG A 131 -7.18 8.00 4.12
N VAL A 132 -6.55 8.82 3.27
CA VAL A 132 -6.37 10.25 3.53
C VAL A 132 -7.72 10.97 3.60
N LEU A 133 -8.63 10.70 2.68
CA LEU A 133 -9.98 11.26 2.70
C LEU A 133 -10.72 10.94 3.99
N ILE A 134 -10.71 9.68 4.41
CA ILE A 134 -11.35 9.27 5.67
C ILE A 134 -10.66 9.95 6.86
N SER A 135 -9.34 10.12 6.83
CA SER A 135 -8.59 10.82 7.88
C SER A 135 -8.91 12.31 7.97
N ILE A 136 -9.38 12.93 6.88
CA ILE A 136 -9.85 14.33 6.88
C ILE A 136 -11.32 14.41 7.33
N TRP A 137 -12.18 13.57 6.76
CA TRP A 137 -13.63 13.68 6.97
C TRP A 137 -14.11 13.11 8.31
N LEU A 138 -13.50 12.02 8.79
CA LEU A 138 -13.96 11.36 10.01
C LEU A 138 -13.82 12.23 11.26
N PRO A 139 -12.69 12.93 11.53
CA PRO A 139 -12.59 13.86 12.64
C PRO A 139 -13.60 15.00 12.56
N LEU A 140 -13.81 15.56 11.37
CA LEU A 140 -14.80 16.63 11.15
C LEU A 140 -16.23 16.16 11.45
N PHE A 141 -16.58 14.95 11.04
CA PHE A 141 -17.89 14.35 11.32
C PHE A 141 -18.06 14.07 12.83
N LEU A 142 -17.07 13.50 13.48
CA LEU A 142 -17.09 13.22 14.93
C LEU A 142 -17.16 14.51 15.77
N PHE A 143 -16.49 15.56 15.33
CA PHE A 143 -16.57 16.87 15.98
C PHE A 143 -17.97 17.47 15.86
N LYS A 144 -18.56 17.42 14.67
CA LYS A 144 -19.92 17.95 14.40
C LYS A 144 -21.02 17.17 15.12
N SER A 145 -20.85 15.86 15.34
CA SER A 145 -21.82 15.00 16.02
C SER A 145 -21.73 15.06 17.55
N GLY A 146 -20.80 15.81 18.12
CA GLY A 146 -20.58 15.87 19.58
C GLY A 146 -19.98 14.62 20.20
N ALA A 147 -19.79 13.54 19.41
CA ALA A 147 -19.23 12.26 19.88
C ALA A 147 -17.77 12.39 20.32
N PHE A 148 -17.08 13.41 19.85
CA PHE A 148 -15.69 13.69 20.23
C PHE A 148 -15.52 14.00 21.74
N ARG A 149 -16.56 14.54 22.38
CA ARG A 149 -16.53 14.84 23.84
C ARG A 149 -16.43 13.60 24.71
N THR A 150 -17.06 12.51 24.30
CA THR A 150 -17.09 11.22 25.02
C THR A 150 -15.86 10.38 24.74
N LEU A 151 -15.25 10.54 23.56
CA LEU A 151 -14.12 9.73 23.08
C LEU A 151 -12.75 10.38 23.35
N ASN A 152 -12.73 11.64 23.81
CA ASN A 152 -11.52 12.48 23.91
C ASN A 152 -10.45 11.97 24.89
N GLN A 153 -10.79 11.03 25.80
CA GLN A 153 -9.80 10.45 26.71
C GLN A 153 -8.90 9.38 26.04
N TRP A 154 -9.37 8.76 24.94
CA TRP A 154 -8.69 7.62 24.30
C TRP A 154 -8.25 7.90 22.86
N LEU A 155 -8.88 8.86 22.16
CA LEU A 155 -8.64 9.19 20.75
C LEU A 155 -7.92 10.54 20.63
N THR A 156 -6.61 10.50 20.71
CA THR A 156 -5.80 11.62 20.18
C THR A 156 -5.89 11.59 18.64
N ALA A 157 -5.77 12.75 17.97
CA ALA A 157 -5.81 12.85 16.50
C ALA A 157 -4.77 11.94 15.84
N GLU A 158 -3.63 11.75 16.46
CA GLU A 158 -2.54 10.87 15.99
C GLU A 158 -2.94 9.39 16.05
N ASN A 159 -3.53 8.95 17.18
CA ASN A 159 -4.00 7.58 17.33
C ASN A 159 -5.12 7.26 16.35
N LEU A 160 -6.06 8.18 16.13
CA LEU A 160 -7.14 8.03 15.18
C LEU A 160 -6.61 7.86 13.74
N HIS A 161 -5.66 8.69 13.33
CA HIS A 161 -5.01 8.59 12.01
C HIS A 161 -4.31 7.23 11.81
N THR A 162 -3.60 6.75 12.82
CA THR A 162 -2.91 5.47 12.79
C THR A 162 -3.89 4.29 12.74
N MET A 163 -4.96 4.32 13.54
CA MET A 163 -6.00 3.29 13.53
C MET A 163 -6.73 3.20 12.19
N ILE A 164 -7.14 4.34 11.63
CA ILE A 164 -7.77 4.41 10.30
C ILE A 164 -6.84 3.78 9.26
N GLY A 165 -5.56 4.18 9.27
CA GLY A 165 -4.57 3.64 8.34
C GLY A 165 -4.42 2.13 8.44
N THR A 166 -4.34 1.60 9.65
CA THR A 166 -4.19 0.16 9.89
C THR A 166 -5.39 -0.62 9.41
N ILE A 167 -6.60 -0.20 9.75
CA ILE A 167 -7.85 -0.87 9.35
C ILE A 167 -8.00 -0.88 7.83
N ILE A 168 -7.82 0.29 7.18
CA ILE A 168 -7.99 0.41 5.73
C ILE A 168 -6.96 -0.42 4.99
N TYR A 169 -5.70 -0.36 5.39
CA TYR A 169 -4.65 -1.13 4.73
C TYR A 169 -4.82 -2.63 4.92
N PHE A 170 -5.18 -3.07 6.11
CA PHE A 170 -5.39 -4.49 6.39
C PHE A 170 -6.58 -5.06 5.61
N THR A 171 -7.73 -4.39 5.65
CA THR A 171 -8.91 -4.83 4.90
C THR A 171 -8.68 -4.81 3.40
N SER A 172 -7.96 -3.81 2.88
CA SER A 172 -7.61 -3.73 1.46
C SER A 172 -6.66 -4.84 1.02
N LEU A 173 -5.69 -5.22 1.85
CA LEU A 173 -4.81 -6.36 1.59
C LEU A 173 -5.57 -7.68 1.55
N LEU A 174 -6.47 -7.91 2.50
CA LEU A 174 -7.33 -9.11 2.52
C LEU A 174 -8.21 -9.17 1.28
N ALA A 175 -8.83 -8.07 0.89
CA ALA A 175 -9.67 -8.00 -0.31
C ALA A 175 -8.85 -8.28 -1.58
N LEU A 176 -7.66 -7.72 -1.70
CA LEU A 176 -6.77 -7.95 -2.84
C LEU A 176 -6.32 -9.43 -2.90
N TYR A 177 -5.98 -10.03 -1.76
CA TYR A 177 -5.61 -11.43 -1.69
C TYR A 177 -6.76 -12.34 -2.10
N ALA A 178 -7.96 -12.13 -1.54
CA ALA A 178 -9.15 -12.91 -1.85
C ALA A 178 -9.52 -12.84 -3.33
N THR A 179 -9.55 -11.65 -3.92
CA THR A 179 -9.87 -11.46 -5.35
C THR A 179 -8.82 -12.10 -6.28
N THR A 180 -7.57 -12.14 -5.86
CA THR A 180 -6.49 -12.78 -6.64
C THR A 180 -6.59 -14.30 -6.57
N GLU A 181 -7.02 -14.86 -5.45
CA GLU A 181 -7.27 -16.29 -5.28
C GLU A 181 -8.52 -16.76 -6.07
N GLU A 182 -9.63 -16.02 -6.03
CA GLU A 182 -10.87 -16.38 -6.74
C GLU A 182 -10.72 -16.38 -8.25
N LYS A 183 -10.08 -15.36 -8.82
CA LYS A 183 -9.79 -15.31 -10.26
C LYS A 183 -9.04 -16.55 -10.74
N LYS A 184 -8.26 -17.15 -9.86
CA LYS A 184 -7.44 -18.29 -10.17
C LYS A 184 -8.22 -19.61 -10.14
N LYS A 185 -9.15 -19.78 -9.22
CA LYS A 185 -10.04 -20.97 -9.22
C LYS A 185 -10.81 -21.06 -10.54
N LYS A 186 -11.36 -19.93 -11.03
CA LYS A 186 -12.09 -19.85 -12.31
C LYS A 186 -11.26 -20.10 -13.57
N THR A 187 -9.93 -20.01 -13.50
CA THR A 187 -9.05 -20.23 -14.67
C THR A 187 -8.47 -21.66 -14.67
N SER A 188 -8.70 -22.43 -13.60
CA SER A 188 -8.22 -23.81 -13.43
C SER A 188 -9.31 -24.85 -13.68
N ASP A 189 -10.57 -24.43 -13.74
CA ASP A 189 -11.74 -25.18 -14.18
C ASP A 189 -12.00 -24.92 -15.67
#